data_575996ab2b92dde2401d7ec15787750f
#
_entry.id   575996ab2b92dde2401d7ec15787750f
#
_cell.length_a   1.000
_cell.length_b   1.000
_cell.length_c   1.000
_cell.angle_alpha   90.00
_cell.angle_beta   90.00
_cell.angle_gamma   90.00
#
_symmetry.space_group_name_H-M   'P 1'
#
loop_
_entity.id
_entity.type
_entity.pdbx_description
1 polymer ?
#
loop_
_entity_poly.entity_id
_entity_poly.type
_entity_poly.pdbx_seq_one_letter_code
_entity_poly.pdbx_strand_id
1 'polypeptide(L)'
;MVKVDDENEATARLESALYSAGRPLSIEDLIRASGTESRVKTLNLLTKLIQKTKSSFKAIEITNLPDGSYVFQLKPEYSSTIGRRYASRPMLARATQKTLSYIAYEQPISSKQLVEVRGTGVYSHLKELTQLDFIEHQTVGRYKIFTTTEK
;
A
#
# COMPACT_ATOMS: atom_id res chain seq x y z
N MET A 1 6.84 -20.10 14.99
CA MET A 1 7.24 -19.79 13.61
C MET A 1 8.10 -20.95 13.10
N VAL A 2 7.74 -21.60 11.99
CA VAL A 2 8.48 -22.77 11.48
C VAL A 2 9.75 -22.26 10.81
N LYS A 3 10.92 -22.68 11.29
CA LYS A 3 12.21 -22.39 10.66
C LYS A 3 12.26 -23.05 9.28
N VAL A 4 12.54 -22.28 8.25
CA VAL A 4 12.64 -22.78 6.88
C VAL A 4 14.11 -22.93 6.54
N ASP A 5 14.58 -24.18 6.52
CA ASP A 5 15.97 -24.51 6.16
C ASP A 5 16.15 -24.71 4.64
N ASP A 6 15.07 -24.89 3.90
CA ASP A 6 15.09 -25.02 2.43
C ASP A 6 15.06 -23.65 1.74
N GLU A 7 16.12 -23.33 0.99
CA GLU A 7 16.22 -22.09 0.21
C GLU A 7 15.12 -21.95 -0.85
N ASN A 8 14.65 -23.04 -1.42
CA ASN A 8 13.58 -23.03 -2.42
C ASN A 8 12.26 -22.63 -1.78
N GLU A 9 11.94 -23.18 -0.62
CA GLU A 9 10.72 -22.83 0.13
C GLU A 9 10.78 -21.39 0.61
N ALA A 10 11.92 -20.93 1.14
CA ALA A 10 12.10 -19.54 1.55
C ALA A 10 11.94 -18.57 0.36
N THR A 11 12.45 -18.92 -0.80
CA THR A 11 12.29 -18.14 -2.03
C THR A 11 10.83 -18.10 -2.50
N ALA A 12 10.13 -19.23 -2.47
CA ALA A 12 8.71 -19.32 -2.82
C ALA A 12 7.84 -18.47 -1.88
N ARG A 13 8.18 -18.42 -0.59
CA ARG A 13 7.50 -17.56 0.39
C ARG A 13 7.74 -16.08 0.12
N LEU A 14 8.95 -15.67 -0.25
CA LEU A 14 9.25 -14.30 -0.64
C LEU A 14 8.47 -13.88 -1.89
N GLU A 15 8.44 -14.73 -2.92
CA GLU A 15 7.67 -14.53 -4.13
C GLU A 15 6.18 -14.38 -3.84
N SER A 16 5.63 -15.28 -3.02
CA SER A 16 4.23 -15.25 -2.61
C SER A 16 3.87 -13.99 -1.82
N ALA A 17 4.74 -13.59 -0.88
CA ALA A 17 4.51 -12.39 -0.09
C ALA A 17 4.50 -11.13 -0.94
N LEU A 18 5.48 -10.96 -1.83
CA LEU A 18 5.57 -9.81 -2.73
C LEU A 18 4.38 -9.75 -3.70
N TYR A 19 3.95 -10.89 -4.23
CA TYR A 19 2.79 -10.97 -5.12
C TYR A 19 1.48 -10.66 -4.40
N SER A 20 1.25 -11.30 -3.24
CA SER A 20 0.00 -11.16 -2.49
C SER A 20 -0.18 -9.81 -1.84
N ALA A 21 0.91 -9.15 -1.46
CA ALA A 21 0.83 -7.85 -0.79
C ALA A 21 0.27 -6.76 -1.70
N GLY A 22 0.58 -6.76 -3.00
CA GLY A 22 0.17 -5.71 -3.94
C GLY A 22 0.67 -4.30 -3.57
N ARG A 23 1.62 -4.21 -2.65
CA ARG A 23 2.23 -2.98 -2.13
C ARG A 23 3.71 -3.22 -1.81
N PRO A 24 4.52 -2.16 -1.65
CA PRO A 24 5.88 -2.32 -1.17
C PRO A 24 5.94 -3.00 0.20
N LEU A 25 6.89 -3.93 0.35
CA LEU A 25 7.19 -4.62 1.61
C LEU A 25 8.57 -4.21 2.11
N SER A 26 8.66 -3.95 3.41
CA SER A 26 9.95 -3.68 4.07
C SER A 26 10.81 -4.94 4.13
N ILE A 27 12.12 -4.78 4.36
CA ILE A 27 13.00 -5.94 4.52
C ILE A 27 12.61 -6.76 5.77
N GLU A 28 12.08 -6.13 6.79
CA GLU A 28 11.58 -6.76 8.01
C GLU A 28 10.36 -7.65 7.74
N ASP A 29 9.44 -7.17 6.89
CA ASP A 29 8.30 -7.98 6.41
C ASP A 29 8.78 -9.20 5.64
N LEU A 30 9.77 -9.02 4.77
CA LEU A 30 10.32 -10.08 3.94
C LEU A 30 11.14 -11.12 4.76
N ILE A 31 11.85 -10.70 5.80
CA ILE A 31 12.50 -11.62 6.74
C ILE A 31 11.44 -12.51 7.42
N ARG A 32 10.36 -11.89 7.90
CA ARG A 32 9.24 -12.63 8.51
C ARG A 32 8.58 -13.60 7.53
N ALA A 33 8.34 -13.14 6.31
CA ALA A 33 7.72 -13.94 5.26
C ALA A 33 8.59 -15.15 4.86
N SER A 34 9.90 -14.94 4.68
CA SER A 34 10.84 -16.00 4.28
C SER A 34 11.00 -17.10 5.32
N GLY A 35 10.82 -16.77 6.61
CA GLY A 35 11.05 -17.68 7.73
C GLY A 35 12.53 -17.98 8.00
N THR A 36 13.46 -17.25 7.38
CA THR A 36 14.92 -17.49 7.54
C THR A 36 15.51 -16.86 8.81
N GLU A 37 14.81 -15.92 9.43
CA GLU A 37 15.28 -15.13 10.59
C GLU A 37 16.60 -14.37 10.34
N SER A 38 17.17 -14.43 9.14
CA SER A 38 18.46 -13.84 8.78
C SER A 38 18.31 -12.80 7.69
N ARG A 39 18.64 -11.54 8.01
CA ARG A 39 18.63 -10.43 7.04
C ARG A 39 19.54 -10.70 5.84
N VAL A 40 20.74 -11.20 6.09
CA VAL A 40 21.74 -11.50 5.03
C VAL A 40 21.24 -12.61 4.12
N LYS A 41 20.72 -13.70 4.69
CA LYS A 41 20.15 -14.81 3.92
C LYS A 41 18.96 -14.34 3.09
N THR A 42 18.04 -13.56 3.66
CA THR A 42 16.89 -13.00 2.95
C THR A 42 17.31 -12.10 1.79
N LEU A 43 18.29 -11.20 1.99
CA LEU A 43 18.79 -10.34 0.92
C LEU A 43 19.43 -11.12 -0.23
N ASN A 44 20.18 -12.18 0.09
CA ASN A 44 20.75 -13.05 -0.95
C ASN A 44 19.66 -13.78 -1.75
N LEU A 45 18.63 -14.29 -1.08
CA LEU A 45 17.49 -14.92 -1.75
C LEU A 45 16.70 -13.92 -2.61
N LEU A 46 16.48 -12.70 -2.10
CA LEU A 46 15.85 -11.61 -2.87
C LEU A 46 16.65 -11.26 -4.12
N THR A 47 17.96 -11.16 -4.02
CA THR A 47 18.82 -10.85 -5.18
C THR A 47 18.69 -11.94 -6.25
N LYS A 48 18.73 -13.22 -5.86
CA LYS A 48 18.50 -14.34 -6.77
C LYS A 48 17.09 -14.29 -7.40
N LEU A 49 16.07 -14.00 -6.60
CA LEU A 49 14.68 -13.89 -7.05
C LEU A 49 14.48 -12.73 -8.04
N ILE A 50 15.06 -11.56 -7.78
CA ILE A 50 15.05 -10.40 -8.68
C ILE A 50 15.67 -10.76 -10.03
N GLN A 51 16.84 -11.39 -10.04
CA GLN A 51 17.52 -11.80 -11.27
C GLN A 51 16.69 -12.83 -12.04
N LYS A 52 16.14 -13.83 -11.36
CA LYS A 52 15.26 -14.83 -11.97
C LYS A 52 14.02 -14.19 -12.58
N THR A 53 13.34 -13.31 -11.86
CA THR A 53 12.15 -12.61 -12.34
C THR A 53 12.48 -11.77 -13.57
N LYS A 54 13.59 -11.03 -13.55
CA LYS A 54 14.05 -10.20 -14.66
C LYS A 54 14.34 -11.00 -15.93
N SER A 55 14.87 -12.22 -15.80
CA SER A 55 15.17 -13.09 -16.95
C SER A 55 13.95 -13.85 -17.45
N SER A 56 13.03 -14.23 -16.57
CA SER A 56 11.87 -15.06 -16.90
C SER A 56 10.67 -14.26 -17.41
N PHE A 57 10.51 -13.02 -16.98
CA PHE A 57 9.34 -12.20 -17.31
C PHE A 57 9.71 -10.94 -18.09
N LYS A 58 8.98 -10.69 -19.19
CA LYS A 58 9.17 -9.48 -20.01
C LYS A 58 8.53 -8.25 -19.36
N ALA A 59 7.35 -8.38 -18.78
CA ALA A 59 6.51 -7.25 -18.39
C ALA A 59 6.54 -6.91 -16.90
N ILE A 60 6.96 -7.85 -16.05
CA ILE A 60 6.95 -7.68 -14.59
C ILE A 60 8.35 -7.77 -14.01
N GLU A 61 8.55 -7.12 -12.88
CA GLU A 61 9.82 -7.08 -12.17
C GLU A 61 9.62 -6.92 -10.66
N ILE A 62 10.65 -7.27 -9.90
CA ILE A 62 10.76 -6.91 -8.49
C ILE A 62 11.77 -5.76 -8.41
N THR A 63 11.33 -4.62 -7.86
CA THR A 63 12.15 -3.41 -7.75
C THR A 63 12.41 -3.09 -6.29
N ASN A 64 13.64 -2.68 -5.98
CA ASN A 64 14.01 -2.05 -4.72
C ASN A 64 13.73 -0.55 -4.85
N LEU A 65 12.92 0.01 -3.94
CA LEU A 65 12.57 1.41 -3.89
C LEU A 65 13.59 2.23 -3.09
N PRO A 66 13.62 3.57 -3.24
CA PRO A 66 14.57 4.44 -2.53
C PRO A 66 14.49 4.35 -1.01
N ASP A 67 13.34 3.98 -0.45
CA ASP A 67 13.11 3.76 0.98
C ASP A 67 13.61 2.39 1.47
N GLY A 68 14.20 1.58 0.59
CA GLY A 68 14.69 0.24 0.89
C GLY A 68 13.63 -0.86 0.88
N SER A 69 12.39 -0.55 0.53
CA SER A 69 11.32 -1.54 0.36
C SER A 69 11.37 -2.21 -1.01
N TYR A 70 10.69 -3.33 -1.16
CA TYR A 70 10.64 -4.13 -2.39
C TYR A 70 9.19 -4.28 -2.86
N VAL A 71 8.97 -4.16 -4.18
CA VAL A 71 7.65 -4.29 -4.78
C VAL A 71 7.69 -5.12 -6.05
N PHE A 72 6.65 -5.95 -6.22
CA PHE A 72 6.38 -6.69 -7.45
C PHE A 72 5.48 -5.82 -8.33
N GLN A 73 5.96 -5.39 -9.49
CA GLN A 73 5.27 -4.42 -10.33
C GLN A 73 5.46 -4.65 -11.82
N LEU A 74 4.67 -3.97 -12.64
CA LEU A 74 4.92 -3.85 -14.06
C LEU A 74 6.14 -2.97 -14.31
N LYS A 75 6.97 -3.36 -15.28
CA LYS A 75 8.04 -2.48 -15.78
C LYS A 75 7.45 -1.18 -16.34
N PRO A 76 8.17 -0.05 -16.26
CA PRO A 76 7.67 1.27 -16.66
C PRO A 76 7.08 1.32 -18.07
N GLU A 77 7.69 0.61 -19.02
CA GLU A 77 7.23 0.51 -20.41
C GLU A 77 5.83 -0.07 -20.58
N TYR A 78 5.42 -0.99 -19.68
CA TYR A 78 4.10 -1.62 -19.71
C TYR A 78 3.11 -0.91 -18.76
N SER A 79 3.58 -0.34 -17.67
CA SER A 79 2.72 0.34 -16.70
C SER A 79 2.05 1.59 -17.28
N SER A 80 2.72 2.31 -18.18
CA SER A 80 2.18 3.50 -18.82
C SER A 80 1.04 3.21 -19.81
N THR A 81 1.08 2.06 -20.47
CA THR A 81 0.16 1.70 -21.57
C THR A 81 -0.93 0.72 -21.08
N ILE A 82 -0.50 -0.35 -20.43
CA ILE A 82 -1.39 -1.43 -20.00
C ILE A 82 -1.93 -1.18 -18.59
N GLY A 83 -1.08 -0.75 -17.66
CA GLY A 83 -1.44 -0.52 -16.27
C GLY A 83 -2.62 0.45 -16.12
N ARG A 84 -2.65 1.54 -16.90
CA ARG A 84 -3.77 2.50 -16.87
C ARG A 84 -5.11 1.93 -17.34
N ARG A 85 -5.10 0.98 -18.29
CA ARG A 85 -6.33 0.38 -18.84
C ARG A 85 -6.92 -0.69 -17.94
N TYR A 86 -6.07 -1.47 -17.31
CA TYR A 86 -6.45 -2.68 -16.56
C TYR A 86 -6.18 -2.57 -15.06
N ALA A 87 -5.61 -1.44 -14.59
CA ALA A 87 -5.51 -1.18 -13.17
C ALA A 87 -6.89 -1.28 -12.52
N SER A 88 -6.94 -1.94 -11.39
CA SER A 88 -8.14 -1.97 -10.56
C SER A 88 -8.67 -0.55 -10.39
N ARG A 89 -9.99 -0.39 -10.43
CA ARG A 89 -10.60 0.92 -10.13
C ARG A 89 -10.07 1.39 -8.79
N PRO A 90 -9.66 2.66 -8.69
CA PRO A 90 -9.19 3.18 -7.42
C PRO A 90 -10.28 2.95 -6.36
N MET A 91 -9.87 2.50 -5.19
CA MET A 91 -10.78 2.23 -4.06
C MET A 91 -11.63 3.45 -3.70
N LEU A 92 -11.08 4.64 -3.90
CA LEU A 92 -11.74 5.93 -3.66
C LEU A 92 -11.81 6.75 -4.94
N ALA A 93 -12.94 7.40 -5.17
CA ALA A 93 -13.06 8.42 -6.20
C ALA A 93 -12.08 9.58 -5.96
N ARG A 94 -11.60 10.23 -7.02
CA ARG A 94 -10.63 11.33 -6.94
C ARG A 94 -11.07 12.46 -6.00
N ALA A 95 -12.38 12.76 -5.97
CA ALA A 95 -12.94 13.76 -5.08
C ALA A 95 -12.84 13.36 -3.61
N THR A 96 -13.11 12.08 -3.29
CA THR A 96 -12.98 11.49 -1.95
C THR A 96 -11.51 11.44 -1.52
N GLN A 97 -10.59 11.08 -2.42
CA GLN A 97 -9.14 11.11 -2.15
C GLN A 97 -8.66 12.51 -1.76
N LYS A 98 -9.09 13.54 -2.49
CA LYS A 98 -8.75 14.94 -2.14
C LYS A 98 -9.30 15.35 -0.78
N THR A 99 -10.49 14.87 -0.41
CA THR A 99 -11.07 15.13 0.91
C THR A 99 -10.23 14.43 2.01
N LEU A 100 -9.85 13.17 1.80
CA LEU A 100 -8.98 12.44 2.73
C LEU A 100 -7.62 13.15 2.92
N SER A 101 -6.98 13.56 1.82
CA SER A 101 -5.71 14.30 1.88
C SER A 101 -5.84 15.61 2.66
N TYR A 102 -6.96 16.30 2.50
CA TYR A 102 -7.22 17.54 3.24
C TYR A 102 -7.42 17.29 4.74
N ILE A 103 -8.17 16.24 5.10
CA ILE A 103 -8.35 15.83 6.50
C ILE A 103 -7.00 15.45 7.11
N ALA A 104 -6.18 14.66 6.42
CA ALA A 104 -4.87 14.23 6.91
C ALA A 104 -3.92 15.41 7.18
N TYR A 105 -4.02 16.47 6.38
CA TYR A 105 -3.19 17.68 6.53
C TYR A 105 -3.68 18.60 7.66
N GLU A 106 -5.00 18.81 7.77
CA GLU A 106 -5.61 19.78 8.69
C GLU A 106 -6.12 19.17 10.00
N GLN A 107 -6.00 17.87 10.17
CA GLN A 107 -6.53 17.17 11.35
C GLN A 107 -5.95 17.68 12.69
N PRO A 108 -6.77 17.77 13.75
CA PRO A 108 -8.20 17.45 13.80
C PRO A 108 -9.08 18.53 13.17
N ILE A 109 -10.02 18.16 12.32
CA ILE A 109 -10.85 19.11 11.56
C ILE A 109 -12.35 18.86 11.74
N SER A 110 -13.13 19.95 11.89
CA SER A 110 -14.58 19.84 12.06
C SER A 110 -15.35 19.67 10.75
N SER A 111 -16.53 19.03 10.83
CA SER A 111 -17.44 18.95 9.68
C SER A 111 -17.80 20.31 9.09
N LYS A 112 -17.90 21.35 9.93
CA LYS A 112 -18.18 22.72 9.48
C LYS A 112 -17.05 23.26 8.60
N GLN A 113 -15.81 23.18 9.05
CA GLN A 113 -14.63 23.63 8.28
C GLN A 113 -14.50 22.86 6.96
N LEU A 114 -14.77 21.54 6.97
CA LEU A 114 -14.76 20.74 5.75
C LEU A 114 -15.80 21.20 4.73
N VAL A 115 -17.01 21.55 5.19
CA VAL A 115 -18.07 22.08 4.31
C VAL A 115 -17.68 23.46 3.74
N GLU A 116 -17.09 24.34 4.53
CA GLU A 116 -16.64 25.67 4.11
C GLU A 116 -15.62 25.58 2.96
N VAL A 117 -14.70 24.61 3.02
CA VAL A 117 -13.64 24.46 2.00
C VAL A 117 -14.03 23.58 0.83
N ARG A 118 -14.82 22.53 1.07
CA ARG A 118 -15.13 21.47 0.09
C ARG A 118 -16.57 21.45 -0.38
N GLY A 119 -17.42 22.29 0.21
CA GLY A 119 -18.85 22.30 -0.03
C GLY A 119 -19.62 21.14 0.59
N THR A 120 -20.93 21.13 0.43
CA THR A 120 -21.85 20.15 1.05
C THR A 120 -21.65 18.72 0.52
N GLY A 121 -21.09 18.53 -0.66
CA GLY A 121 -20.74 17.21 -1.22
C GLY A 121 -19.75 16.42 -0.35
N VAL A 122 -19.08 17.08 0.60
CA VAL A 122 -18.13 16.44 1.52
C VAL A 122 -18.79 15.37 2.40
N TYR A 123 -20.09 15.49 2.71
CA TYR A 123 -20.79 14.51 3.57
C TYR A 123 -20.80 13.10 2.99
N SER A 124 -20.94 12.97 1.66
CA SER A 124 -20.84 11.66 1.00
C SER A 124 -19.42 11.09 1.10
N HIS A 125 -18.40 11.93 0.96
CA HIS A 125 -17.00 11.51 1.12
C HIS A 125 -16.70 11.08 2.56
N LEU A 126 -17.18 11.83 3.56
CA LEU A 126 -17.00 11.49 4.97
C LEU A 126 -17.65 10.14 5.32
N LYS A 127 -18.86 9.90 4.79
CA LYS A 127 -19.54 8.61 4.97
C LYS A 127 -18.73 7.47 4.37
N GLU A 128 -18.27 7.61 3.12
CA GLU A 128 -17.46 6.62 2.41
C GLU A 128 -16.14 6.36 3.16
N LEU A 129 -15.41 7.41 3.55
CA LEU A 129 -14.14 7.31 4.25
C LEU A 129 -14.26 6.65 5.62
N THR A 130 -15.34 6.94 6.37
CA THR A 130 -15.62 6.29 7.65
C THR A 130 -16.00 4.82 7.47
N GLN A 131 -16.80 4.48 6.47
CA GLN A 131 -17.17 3.09 6.17
C GLN A 131 -15.97 2.23 5.75
N LEU A 132 -14.99 2.83 5.07
CA LEU A 132 -13.76 2.19 4.65
C LEU A 132 -12.64 2.27 5.70
N ASP A 133 -12.93 2.84 6.87
CA ASP A 133 -12.01 2.92 7.99
C ASP A 133 -10.73 3.73 7.71
N PHE A 134 -10.84 4.78 6.86
CA PHE A 134 -9.76 5.74 6.62
C PHE A 134 -9.76 6.91 7.59
N ILE A 135 -10.94 7.24 8.13
CA ILE A 135 -11.13 8.31 9.10
C ILE A 135 -12.04 7.86 10.24
N GLU A 136 -11.82 8.44 11.39
CA GLU A 136 -12.70 8.34 12.55
C GLU A 136 -13.18 9.72 12.97
N HIS A 137 -14.18 9.78 13.83
CA HIS A 137 -14.69 11.05 14.34
C HIS A 137 -15.09 10.97 15.82
N GLN A 138 -14.94 12.10 16.48
CA GLN A 138 -15.48 12.34 17.81
C GLN A 138 -16.52 13.44 17.73
N THR A 139 -17.60 13.32 18.53
CA THR A 139 -18.64 14.37 18.61
C THR A 139 -18.27 15.35 19.71
N VAL A 140 -18.07 16.62 19.34
CA VAL A 140 -17.77 17.69 20.27
C VAL A 140 -18.85 18.77 20.13
N GLY A 141 -19.76 18.83 21.11
CA GLY A 141 -20.93 19.69 21.05
C GLY A 141 -21.85 19.35 19.87
N ARG A 142 -22.03 20.28 18.95
CA ARG A 142 -22.86 20.11 17.74
C ARG A 142 -22.11 19.63 16.51
N TYR A 143 -20.79 19.47 16.60
CA TYR A 143 -19.92 19.19 15.47
C TYR A 143 -19.23 17.83 15.64
N LYS A 144 -18.96 17.19 14.51
CA LYS A 144 -18.06 16.05 14.41
C LYS A 144 -16.66 16.55 14.07
N ILE A 145 -15.68 16.05 14.78
CA ILE A 145 -14.26 16.32 14.56
C ILE A 145 -13.65 15.05 13.97
N PHE A 146 -12.98 15.17 12.84
CA PHE A 146 -12.41 14.05 12.09
C PHE A 146 -10.91 14.00 12.20
N THR A 147 -10.39 12.76 12.27
CA THR A 147 -8.97 12.41 12.20
C THR A 147 -8.79 11.20 11.29
N THR A 148 -7.58 10.99 10.77
CA THR A 148 -7.25 9.75 10.05
C THR A 148 -7.01 8.62 11.03
N THR A 149 -7.31 7.39 10.58
CA THR A 149 -6.95 6.15 11.28
C THR A 149 -5.49 5.76 10.97
N GLU A 150 -4.99 4.70 11.60
CA GLU A 150 -3.64 4.13 11.32
C GLU A 150 -3.58 3.31 10.01
N LYS A 151 -4.65 3.26 9.23
CA LYS A 151 -4.77 2.45 8.01
C LYS A 151 -3.98 3.01 6.85
#